data_ab5b0cade14f4f3be63d0d68539b5b64
#
_entry.id   ab5b0cade14f4f3be63d0d68539b5b64
#
_cell.length_a   1.000
_cell.length_b   1.000
_cell.length_c   1.000
_cell.angle_alpha   90.00
_cell.angle_beta   90.00
_cell.angle_gamma   90.00
#
_symmetry.space_group_name_H-M   'P 1'
#
loop_
_entity.id
_entity.type
_entity.pdbx_description
1 polymer ?
#
loop_
_entity_poly.entity_id
_entity_poly.type
_entity_poly.pdbx_seq_one_letter_code
_entity_poly.pdbx_strand_id
1 'polypeptide(L)'
;THILVCMGACIIALIQVEIASGALRDALEYPQLAGTIRSDEARLIAQVVSGVGFLGAGTIIVTKQSVTGLTTAASLWAIAGLGIAIGMGYYSIAIISFIGIAIALTVVKRVIHVPTTKKLEIQFIHRKETKDFLTDYFEEKNIVIEDVNFDVKFVDDYRVYKNIYTIDLPKGLTYADVIEELSVHKNITKLHLVSIAQ
;
A
#
# COMPACT_ATOMS: atom_id res chain seq x y z
N THR A 1 -10.65 -1.45 -9.48
CA THR A 1 -9.98 -2.76 -9.49
C THR A 1 -10.68 -3.76 -8.58
N HIS A 2 -10.91 -3.46 -7.28
CA HIS A 2 -11.55 -4.37 -6.31
C HIS A 2 -12.94 -4.86 -6.77
N ILE A 3 -13.77 -3.96 -7.29
CA ILE A 3 -15.10 -4.33 -7.81
C ILE A 3 -14.99 -5.37 -8.93
N LEU A 4 -14.09 -5.17 -9.88
CA LEU A 4 -13.89 -6.10 -11.00
C LEU A 4 -13.36 -7.45 -10.55
N VAL A 5 -12.46 -7.49 -9.58
CA VAL A 5 -11.94 -8.74 -9.01
C VAL A 5 -13.04 -9.50 -8.27
N CYS A 6 -13.85 -8.81 -7.46
CA CYS A 6 -14.99 -9.40 -6.78
C CYS A 6 -16.02 -9.97 -7.78
N MET A 7 -16.39 -9.19 -8.78
CA MET A 7 -17.35 -9.61 -9.82
C MET A 7 -16.82 -10.80 -10.62
N GLY A 8 -15.56 -10.76 -11.05
CA GLY A 8 -14.93 -11.85 -11.80
C GLY A 8 -14.90 -13.15 -10.99
N ALA A 9 -14.50 -13.07 -9.72
CA ALA A 9 -14.49 -14.21 -8.82
C ALA A 9 -15.90 -14.77 -8.58
N CYS A 10 -16.90 -13.89 -8.42
CA CYS A 10 -18.31 -14.27 -8.27
C CYS A 10 -18.84 -15.00 -9.51
N ILE A 11 -18.58 -14.48 -10.71
CA ILE A 11 -19.00 -15.09 -11.97
C ILE A 11 -18.41 -16.50 -12.11
N ILE A 12 -17.11 -16.66 -11.83
CA ILE A 12 -16.46 -17.97 -11.91
C ILE A 12 -17.02 -18.94 -10.89
N ALA A 13 -17.34 -18.48 -9.69
CA ALA A 13 -17.98 -19.30 -8.66
C ALA A 13 -19.40 -19.74 -9.08
N LEU A 14 -20.20 -18.84 -9.68
CA LEU A 14 -21.53 -19.19 -10.25
C LEU A 14 -21.41 -20.23 -11.34
N ILE A 15 -20.45 -20.10 -12.26
CA ILE A 15 -20.20 -21.09 -13.31
C ILE A 15 -19.83 -22.44 -12.69
N GLN A 16 -18.98 -22.46 -11.66
CA GLN A 16 -18.61 -23.69 -10.98
C GLN A 16 -19.81 -24.39 -10.34
N VAL A 17 -20.71 -23.64 -9.68
CA VAL A 17 -21.91 -24.16 -9.07
C VAL A 17 -22.84 -24.74 -10.15
N GLU A 18 -22.98 -24.05 -11.29
CA GLU A 18 -23.86 -24.54 -12.41
C GLU A 18 -23.28 -25.83 -13.02
N ILE A 19 -21.98 -25.95 -13.21
CA ILE A 19 -21.32 -27.17 -13.69
C ILE A 19 -21.55 -28.31 -12.71
N ALA A 20 -21.38 -28.09 -11.40
CA ALA A 20 -21.65 -29.13 -10.39
C ALA A 20 -23.09 -29.56 -10.36
N SER A 21 -24.03 -28.62 -10.41
CA SER A 21 -25.45 -28.86 -10.45
C SER A 21 -25.87 -29.60 -11.72
N GLY A 22 -25.29 -29.27 -12.87
CA GLY A 22 -25.49 -29.95 -14.13
C GLY A 22 -25.05 -31.41 -14.06
N ALA A 23 -23.86 -31.67 -13.58
CA ALA A 23 -23.32 -33.02 -13.39
C ALA A 23 -24.23 -33.88 -12.46
N LEU A 24 -24.78 -33.27 -11.40
CA LEU A 24 -25.71 -33.96 -10.51
C LEU A 24 -27.02 -34.27 -11.21
N ARG A 25 -27.61 -33.34 -11.98
CA ARG A 25 -28.84 -33.55 -12.78
C ARG A 25 -28.63 -34.68 -13.77
N ASP A 26 -27.52 -34.68 -14.51
CA ASP A 26 -27.21 -35.74 -15.50
C ASP A 26 -27.05 -37.12 -14.84
N ALA A 27 -26.42 -37.17 -13.65
CA ALA A 27 -26.27 -38.42 -12.90
C ALA A 27 -27.62 -38.97 -12.40
N LEU A 28 -28.58 -38.10 -12.08
CA LEU A 28 -29.94 -38.49 -11.69
C LEU A 28 -30.80 -38.92 -12.88
N GLU A 29 -30.64 -38.24 -14.02
CA GLU A 29 -31.38 -38.54 -15.27
C GLU A 29 -30.88 -39.83 -15.94
N TYR A 30 -29.58 -40.09 -15.87
CA TYR A 30 -28.94 -41.27 -16.48
C TYR A 30 -28.20 -42.10 -15.41
N PRO A 31 -28.91 -42.87 -14.56
CA PRO A 31 -28.33 -43.62 -13.45
C PRO A 31 -27.23 -44.63 -13.87
N GLN A 32 -27.33 -45.17 -15.11
CA GLN A 32 -26.32 -46.04 -15.69
C GLN A 32 -24.97 -45.38 -15.91
N LEU A 33 -24.95 -44.03 -16.01
CA LEU A 33 -23.71 -43.22 -16.20
C LEU A 33 -23.22 -42.57 -14.91
N ALA A 34 -23.98 -42.68 -13.80
CA ALA A 34 -23.67 -42.00 -12.54
C ALA A 34 -22.27 -42.34 -11.99
N GLY A 35 -21.79 -43.56 -12.26
CA GLY A 35 -20.42 -43.97 -11.86
C GLY A 35 -19.30 -43.32 -12.66
N THR A 36 -19.58 -42.77 -13.85
CA THR A 36 -18.61 -42.10 -14.74
C THR A 36 -18.66 -40.59 -14.65
N ILE A 37 -19.81 -40.03 -14.27
CA ILE A 37 -20.01 -38.59 -14.11
C ILE A 37 -19.33 -38.17 -12.81
N ARG A 38 -18.27 -37.36 -12.92
CA ARG A 38 -17.55 -36.76 -11.78
C ARG A 38 -17.52 -35.27 -11.93
N SER A 39 -17.92 -34.56 -10.90
CA SER A 39 -17.78 -33.12 -10.79
C SER A 39 -16.79 -32.78 -9.69
N ASP A 40 -15.90 -31.86 -9.99
CA ASP A 40 -14.99 -31.28 -9.00
C ASP A 40 -15.52 -29.87 -8.66
N GLU A 41 -16.10 -29.73 -7.49
CA GLU A 41 -16.77 -28.50 -7.05
C GLU A 41 -15.81 -27.36 -6.71
N ALA A 42 -14.52 -27.64 -6.68
CA ALA A 42 -13.52 -26.66 -6.26
C ALA A 42 -12.56 -26.22 -7.38
N ARG A 43 -12.58 -26.84 -8.53
CA ARG A 43 -11.56 -26.67 -9.58
C ARG A 43 -11.38 -25.24 -10.06
N LEU A 44 -12.46 -24.59 -10.50
CA LEU A 44 -12.39 -23.21 -11.01
C LEU A 44 -12.09 -22.23 -9.87
N ILE A 45 -12.65 -22.46 -8.69
CA ILE A 45 -12.43 -21.65 -7.50
C ILE A 45 -10.95 -21.71 -7.09
N ALA A 46 -10.33 -22.90 -7.10
CA ALA A 46 -8.91 -23.05 -6.81
C ALA A 46 -8.03 -22.25 -7.78
N GLN A 47 -8.42 -22.21 -9.07
CA GLN A 47 -7.69 -21.38 -10.06
C GLN A 47 -7.86 -19.88 -9.82
N VAL A 48 -9.04 -19.42 -9.36
CA VAL A 48 -9.24 -18.02 -8.97
C VAL A 48 -8.32 -17.66 -7.79
N VAL A 49 -8.31 -18.49 -6.73
CA VAL A 49 -7.48 -18.26 -5.54
C VAL A 49 -6.00 -18.18 -5.91
N SER A 50 -5.53 -19.08 -6.77
CA SER A 50 -4.16 -19.08 -7.27
C SER A 50 -3.88 -17.86 -8.18
N GLY A 51 -4.79 -17.57 -9.11
CA GLY A 51 -4.64 -16.51 -10.11
C GLY A 51 -4.64 -15.10 -9.53
N VAL A 52 -5.42 -14.85 -8.48
CA VAL A 52 -5.44 -13.55 -7.78
C VAL A 52 -4.09 -13.27 -7.11
N GLY A 53 -3.34 -14.31 -6.74
CA GLY A 53 -1.97 -14.14 -6.22
C GLY A 53 -1.05 -13.40 -7.20
N PHE A 54 -1.17 -13.67 -8.50
CA PHE A 54 -0.42 -12.96 -9.55
C PHE A 54 -0.82 -11.48 -9.64
N LEU A 55 -2.12 -11.16 -9.58
CA LEU A 55 -2.60 -9.78 -9.55
C LEU A 55 -2.10 -9.04 -8.30
N GLY A 56 -2.16 -9.70 -7.14
CA GLY A 56 -1.63 -9.16 -5.89
C GLY A 56 -0.13 -8.86 -5.98
N ALA A 57 0.65 -9.81 -6.44
CA ALA A 57 2.09 -9.64 -6.63
C ALA A 57 2.43 -8.47 -7.57
N GLY A 58 1.64 -8.27 -8.64
CA GLY A 58 1.79 -7.16 -9.56
C GLY A 58 1.57 -5.76 -8.95
N THR A 59 0.96 -5.68 -7.76
CA THR A 59 0.79 -4.42 -7.04
C THR A 59 1.91 -4.11 -6.04
N ILE A 60 2.80 -5.07 -5.77
CA ILE A 60 3.87 -4.92 -4.80
C ILE A 60 5.11 -4.36 -5.51
N ILE A 61 5.53 -3.19 -5.10
CA ILE A 61 6.73 -2.52 -5.61
C ILE A 61 7.77 -2.52 -4.50
N VAL A 62 8.91 -3.13 -4.80
CA VAL A 62 10.06 -3.20 -3.89
C VAL A 62 11.15 -2.25 -4.39
N THR A 63 11.54 -1.30 -3.55
CA THR A 63 12.69 -0.43 -3.77
C THR A 63 13.75 -0.71 -2.71
N LYS A 64 14.94 -0.13 -2.84
CA LYS A 64 16.04 -0.34 -1.87
C LYS A 64 15.68 0.10 -0.44
N GLN A 65 14.66 0.94 -0.26
CA GLN A 65 14.32 1.55 1.03
C GLN A 65 12.86 1.34 1.45
N SER A 66 12.00 0.81 0.58
CA SER A 66 10.58 0.64 0.91
C SER A 66 9.92 -0.47 0.10
N VAL A 67 8.87 -1.04 0.69
CA VAL A 67 7.96 -1.98 0.03
C VAL A 67 6.57 -1.35 0.08
N THR A 68 5.97 -1.13 -1.08
CA THR A 68 4.62 -0.56 -1.21
C THR A 68 3.67 -1.55 -1.86
N GLY A 69 2.35 -1.32 -1.74
CA GLY A 69 1.34 -2.17 -2.37
C GLY A 69 0.93 -3.43 -1.59
N LEU A 70 1.55 -3.76 -0.45
CA LEU A 70 1.21 -4.95 0.35
C LEU A 70 -0.26 -4.98 0.78
N THR A 71 -0.78 -3.84 1.28
CA THR A 71 -2.19 -3.72 1.68
C THR A 71 -3.12 -3.87 0.47
N THR A 72 -2.74 -3.34 -0.69
CA THR A 72 -3.49 -3.49 -1.93
C THR A 72 -3.53 -4.95 -2.35
N ALA A 73 -2.41 -5.65 -2.36
CA ALA A 73 -2.31 -7.08 -2.68
C ALA A 73 -3.21 -7.92 -1.76
N ALA A 74 -3.11 -7.71 -0.45
CA ALA A 74 -3.93 -8.42 0.54
C ALA A 74 -5.42 -8.13 0.37
N SER A 75 -5.80 -6.88 0.08
CA SER A 75 -7.20 -6.51 -0.14
C SER A 75 -7.77 -7.08 -1.43
N LEU A 76 -6.99 -7.20 -2.50
CA LEU A 76 -7.41 -7.87 -3.73
C LEU A 76 -7.73 -9.35 -3.50
N TRP A 77 -6.88 -10.03 -2.74
CA TRP A 77 -7.08 -11.44 -2.38
C TRP A 77 -8.33 -11.64 -1.51
N ALA A 78 -8.52 -10.79 -0.50
CA ALA A 78 -9.69 -10.84 0.37
C ALA A 78 -11.01 -10.58 -0.38
N ILE A 79 -11.01 -9.61 -1.30
CA ILE A 79 -12.18 -9.28 -2.13
C ILE A 79 -12.51 -10.38 -3.15
N ALA A 80 -11.51 -11.09 -3.67
CA ALA A 80 -11.76 -12.26 -4.50
C ALA A 80 -12.49 -13.37 -3.71
N GLY A 81 -12.04 -13.63 -2.48
CA GLY A 81 -12.72 -14.56 -1.57
C GLY A 81 -14.17 -14.15 -1.28
N LEU A 82 -14.44 -12.85 -1.10
CA LEU A 82 -15.78 -12.31 -0.96
C LEU A 82 -16.65 -12.61 -2.21
N GLY A 83 -16.10 -12.39 -3.41
CA GLY A 83 -16.78 -12.70 -4.67
C GLY A 83 -17.12 -14.18 -4.79
N ILE A 84 -16.20 -15.08 -4.44
CA ILE A 84 -16.44 -16.52 -4.41
C ILE A 84 -17.60 -16.85 -3.45
N ALA A 85 -17.58 -16.32 -2.22
CA ALA A 85 -18.62 -16.59 -1.24
C ALA A 85 -20.01 -16.16 -1.74
N ILE A 86 -20.10 -15.00 -2.40
CA ILE A 86 -21.36 -14.52 -3.01
C ILE A 86 -21.81 -15.46 -4.14
N GLY A 87 -20.91 -15.83 -5.05
CA GLY A 87 -21.22 -16.70 -6.19
C GLY A 87 -21.61 -18.12 -5.79
N MET A 88 -21.09 -18.61 -4.67
CA MET A 88 -21.48 -19.91 -4.10
C MET A 88 -22.76 -19.84 -3.25
N GLY A 89 -23.38 -18.67 -3.06
CA GLY A 89 -24.60 -18.49 -2.26
C GLY A 89 -24.37 -18.44 -0.74
N TYR A 90 -23.10 -18.34 -0.27
CA TYR A 90 -22.77 -18.22 1.15
C TYR A 90 -22.90 -16.78 1.65
N TYR A 91 -24.10 -16.19 1.55
CA TYR A 91 -24.35 -14.77 1.84
C TYR A 91 -24.02 -14.36 3.27
N SER A 92 -24.25 -15.22 4.26
CA SER A 92 -23.91 -14.94 5.65
C SER A 92 -22.39 -14.77 5.83
N ILE A 93 -21.60 -15.65 5.21
CA ILE A 93 -20.14 -15.57 5.20
C ILE A 93 -19.69 -14.31 4.47
N ALA A 94 -20.31 -14.00 3.34
CA ALA A 94 -20.01 -12.82 2.55
C ALA A 94 -20.23 -11.52 3.34
N ILE A 95 -21.35 -11.40 4.05
CA ILE A 95 -21.65 -10.21 4.87
C ILE A 95 -20.64 -10.05 6.01
N ILE A 96 -20.37 -11.11 6.76
CA ILE A 96 -19.41 -11.07 7.87
C ILE A 96 -18.00 -10.71 7.35
N SER A 97 -17.60 -11.33 6.26
CA SER A 97 -16.29 -11.07 5.64
C SER A 97 -16.19 -9.64 5.12
N PHE A 98 -17.25 -9.10 4.49
CA PHE A 98 -17.28 -7.71 4.03
C PHE A 98 -17.09 -6.72 5.20
N ILE A 99 -17.81 -6.94 6.30
CA ILE A 99 -17.68 -6.10 7.51
C ILE A 99 -16.25 -6.18 8.05
N GLY A 100 -15.68 -7.39 8.15
CA GLY A 100 -14.30 -7.57 8.61
C GLY A 100 -13.28 -6.87 7.71
N ILE A 101 -13.41 -7.01 6.39
CA ILE A 101 -12.53 -6.34 5.41
C ILE A 101 -12.67 -4.81 5.52
N ALA A 102 -13.92 -4.31 5.61
CA ALA A 102 -14.17 -2.86 5.72
C ALA A 102 -13.57 -2.29 7.01
N ILE A 103 -13.71 -2.98 8.13
CA ILE A 103 -13.09 -2.60 9.41
C ILE A 103 -11.56 -2.62 9.27
N ALA A 104 -10.97 -3.69 8.76
CA ALA A 104 -9.52 -3.79 8.61
C ALA A 104 -8.95 -2.67 7.75
N LEU A 105 -9.56 -2.38 6.60
CA LEU A 105 -9.08 -1.34 5.69
C LEU A 105 -9.29 0.09 6.20
N THR A 106 -10.29 0.31 7.08
CA THR A 106 -10.63 1.64 7.58
C THR A 106 -9.95 1.93 8.93
N VAL A 107 -10.09 1.00 9.88
CA VAL A 107 -9.59 1.18 11.24
C VAL A 107 -8.06 1.10 11.28
N VAL A 108 -7.46 0.13 10.57
CA VAL A 108 -6.01 -0.03 10.54
C VAL A 108 -5.34 1.23 9.98
N LYS A 109 -5.86 1.81 8.89
CA LYS A 109 -5.33 3.07 8.35
C LYS A 109 -5.48 4.27 9.28
N ARG A 110 -6.47 4.23 10.17
CA ARG A 110 -6.76 5.34 11.09
C ARG A 110 -5.95 5.22 12.39
N VAL A 111 -5.70 4.00 12.84
CA VAL A 111 -4.97 3.70 14.10
C VAL A 111 -3.47 3.67 13.87
N ILE A 112 -3.03 3.05 12.78
CA ILE A 112 -1.62 3.02 12.41
C ILE A 112 -1.31 4.28 11.61
N HIS A 113 -0.75 5.27 12.31
CA HIS A 113 -0.15 6.42 11.65
C HIS A 113 1.13 5.92 10.95
N VAL A 114 1.04 5.69 9.64
CA VAL A 114 2.25 5.46 8.84
C VAL A 114 2.89 6.83 8.64
N PRO A 115 4.05 7.09 9.26
CA PRO A 115 4.72 8.37 9.08
C PRO A 115 4.97 8.60 7.59
N THR A 116 4.49 9.72 7.08
CA THR A 116 4.73 10.12 5.69
C THR A 116 6.08 10.82 5.63
N THR A 117 7.13 10.06 5.89
CA THR A 117 8.48 10.61 5.86
C THR A 117 8.83 11.07 4.46
N LYS A 118 9.32 12.29 4.35
CA LYS A 118 9.88 12.85 3.12
C LYS A 118 11.30 13.28 3.36
N LYS A 119 12.07 13.31 2.29
CA LYS A 119 13.46 13.77 2.35
C LYS A 119 13.51 15.25 2.02
N LEU A 120 14.00 16.04 2.97
CA LEU A 120 14.24 17.46 2.81
C LEU A 120 15.73 17.69 2.57
N GLU A 121 16.08 18.09 1.36
CA GLU A 121 17.44 18.52 1.02
C GLU A 121 17.62 19.97 1.40
N ILE A 122 18.62 20.25 2.25
CA ILE A 122 19.01 21.59 2.66
C ILE A 122 20.47 21.79 2.28
N GLN A 123 20.73 22.80 1.46
CA GLN A 123 22.09 23.25 1.17
C GLN A 123 22.34 24.57 1.89
N PHE A 124 23.49 24.70 2.55
CA PHE A 124 23.81 25.85 3.35
C PHE A 124 25.33 26.10 3.42
N ILE A 125 25.65 27.32 3.78
CA ILE A 125 26.98 27.79 4.12
C ILE A 125 27.07 27.98 5.64
N HIS A 126 28.24 28.20 6.21
CA HIS A 126 28.46 28.41 7.67
C HIS A 126 27.93 27.27 8.54
N ARG A 127 28.61 26.12 8.46
CA ARG A 127 28.17 24.84 9.03
C ARG A 127 27.65 24.91 10.47
N LYS A 128 28.40 25.57 11.38
CA LYS A 128 28.08 25.54 12.81
C LYS A 128 26.77 26.30 13.10
N GLU A 129 26.72 27.56 12.68
CA GLU A 129 25.58 28.45 12.91
C GLU A 129 24.30 27.89 12.32
N THR A 130 24.37 27.38 11.08
CA THR A 130 23.16 26.84 10.41
C THR A 130 22.74 25.50 10.97
N LYS A 131 23.68 24.65 11.42
CA LYS A 131 23.32 23.38 12.05
C LYS A 131 22.62 23.61 13.38
N ASP A 132 23.12 24.52 14.21
CA ASP A 132 22.52 24.85 15.49
C ASP A 132 21.09 25.39 15.27
N PHE A 133 20.91 26.34 14.34
CA PHE A 133 19.59 26.83 13.95
C PHE A 133 18.62 25.72 13.48
N LEU A 134 19.08 24.79 12.63
CA LEU A 134 18.25 23.70 12.15
C LEU A 134 17.85 22.74 13.28
N THR A 135 18.76 22.48 14.21
CA THR A 135 18.49 21.63 15.37
C THR A 135 17.43 22.26 16.26
N ASP A 136 17.61 23.54 16.62
CA ASP A 136 16.66 24.28 17.45
C ASP A 136 15.27 24.37 16.77
N TYR A 137 15.23 24.62 15.45
CA TYR A 137 14.01 24.68 14.69
C TYR A 137 13.25 23.34 14.68
N PHE A 138 13.94 22.22 14.46
CA PHE A 138 13.31 20.91 14.45
C PHE A 138 12.81 20.50 15.83
N GLU A 139 13.52 20.85 16.90
CA GLU A 139 13.10 20.61 18.28
C GLU A 139 11.87 21.45 18.64
N GLU A 140 11.88 22.76 18.34
CA GLU A 140 10.76 23.68 18.60
C GLU A 140 9.45 23.23 17.93
N LYS A 141 9.57 22.78 16.67
CA LYS A 141 8.42 22.32 15.88
C LYS A 141 8.04 20.85 16.13
N ASN A 142 8.73 20.15 17.04
CA ASN A 142 8.53 18.71 17.30
C ASN A 142 8.64 17.86 16.01
N ILE A 143 9.57 18.19 15.12
CA ILE A 143 9.84 17.43 13.92
C ILE A 143 10.81 16.30 14.26
N VAL A 144 10.39 15.06 13.96
CA VAL A 144 11.23 13.88 14.22
C VAL A 144 12.17 13.66 13.04
N ILE A 145 13.47 13.62 13.33
CA ILE A 145 14.51 13.27 12.34
C ILE A 145 14.77 11.78 12.44
N GLU A 146 14.45 11.03 11.39
CA GLU A 146 14.72 9.59 11.31
C GLU A 146 16.12 9.27 10.79
N ASP A 147 16.59 10.04 9.81
CA ASP A 147 17.90 9.84 9.19
C ASP A 147 18.46 11.16 8.64
N VAL A 148 19.78 11.28 8.59
CA VAL A 148 20.47 12.44 8.02
C VAL A 148 21.65 11.98 7.17
N ASN A 149 21.58 12.25 5.89
CA ASN A 149 22.71 12.04 4.98
C ASN A 149 23.45 13.36 4.74
N PHE A 150 24.77 13.32 4.91
CA PHE A 150 25.65 14.47 4.76
C PHE A 150 26.48 14.37 3.48
N ASP A 151 26.52 15.45 2.73
CA ASP A 151 27.42 15.63 1.59
C ASP A 151 28.04 17.03 1.65
N VAL A 152 29.27 17.16 1.18
CA VAL A 152 29.98 18.45 1.16
C VAL A 152 30.52 18.68 -0.24
N LYS A 153 30.11 19.77 -0.86
CA LYS A 153 30.62 20.19 -2.16
C LYS A 153 31.50 21.43 -2.01
N PHE A 154 32.57 21.43 -2.76
CA PHE A 154 33.42 22.60 -2.91
C PHE A 154 32.98 23.33 -4.18
N VAL A 155 32.58 24.59 -4.04
CA VAL A 155 32.20 25.46 -5.16
C VAL A 155 33.07 26.72 -5.04
N ASP A 156 33.98 26.87 -5.96
CA ASP A 156 35.01 27.92 -5.92
C ASP A 156 35.72 27.98 -4.54
N ASP A 157 35.68 29.11 -3.84
CA ASP A 157 36.30 29.30 -2.53
C ASP A 157 35.37 28.96 -1.34
N TYR A 158 34.15 28.46 -1.59
CA TYR A 158 33.16 28.18 -0.53
C TYR A 158 32.89 26.70 -0.36
N ARG A 159 32.68 26.29 0.89
CA ARG A 159 32.14 24.96 1.23
C ARG A 159 30.65 25.06 1.32
N VAL A 160 29.96 24.35 0.44
CA VAL A 160 28.48 24.17 0.48
C VAL A 160 28.21 22.83 1.13
N TYR A 161 27.54 22.87 2.27
CA TYR A 161 27.09 21.68 2.98
C TYR A 161 25.71 21.30 2.46
N LYS A 162 25.54 20.03 2.09
CA LYS A 162 24.29 19.47 1.63
C LYS A 162 23.86 18.39 2.61
N ASN A 163 22.77 18.63 3.31
CA ASN A 163 22.16 17.66 4.21
C ASN A 163 20.82 17.20 3.63
N ILE A 164 20.57 15.90 3.69
CA ILE A 164 19.27 15.33 3.34
C ILE A 164 18.69 14.74 4.61
N TYR A 165 17.70 15.42 5.16
CA TYR A 165 16.98 15.01 6.35
C TYR A 165 15.77 14.18 5.96
N THR A 166 15.65 12.97 6.51
CA THR A 166 14.41 12.19 6.47
C THR A 166 13.62 12.58 7.72
N ILE A 167 12.53 13.33 7.52
CA ILE A 167 11.75 13.93 8.62
C ILE A 167 10.31 13.45 8.60
N ASP A 168 9.75 13.27 9.80
CA ASP A 168 8.32 13.10 10.05
C ASP A 168 7.76 14.37 10.70
N LEU A 169 6.66 14.87 10.14
CA LEU A 169 6.05 16.12 10.60
C LEU A 169 4.90 15.84 11.57
N PRO A 170 4.76 16.64 12.63
CA PRO A 170 3.63 16.56 13.52
C PRO A 170 2.33 16.98 12.81
N LYS A 171 1.19 16.57 13.37
CA LYS A 171 -0.13 16.92 12.84
C LYS A 171 -0.31 18.45 12.81
N GLY A 172 -0.65 18.98 11.65
CA GLY A 172 -0.93 20.39 11.44
C GLY A 172 0.21 21.19 10.83
N LEU A 173 1.43 20.63 10.71
CA LEU A 173 2.55 21.25 10.02
C LEU A 173 2.72 20.62 8.63
N THR A 174 2.84 21.44 7.59
CA THR A 174 3.05 20.96 6.23
C THR A 174 4.51 21.14 5.79
N TYR A 175 4.95 20.34 4.82
CA TYR A 175 6.29 20.52 4.24
C TYR A 175 6.47 21.87 3.55
N ALA A 176 5.38 22.49 3.07
CA ALA A 176 5.42 23.83 2.49
C ALA A 176 5.74 24.87 3.56
N ASP A 177 5.10 24.78 4.73
CA ASP A 177 5.34 25.69 5.86
C ASP A 177 6.80 25.59 6.32
N VAL A 178 7.34 24.36 6.44
CA VAL A 178 8.73 24.13 6.81
C VAL A 178 9.71 24.76 5.81
N ILE A 179 9.44 24.62 4.50
CA ILE A 179 10.29 25.22 3.47
C ILE A 179 10.21 26.74 3.53
N GLU A 180 9.01 27.30 3.70
CA GLU A 180 8.80 28.73 3.79
C GLU A 180 9.55 29.32 5.00
N GLU A 181 9.37 28.75 6.19
CA GLU A 181 10.02 29.21 7.40
C GLU A 181 11.55 29.08 7.33
N LEU A 182 12.07 27.96 6.81
CA LEU A 182 13.53 27.78 6.67
C LEU A 182 14.14 28.66 5.59
N SER A 183 13.38 29.05 4.56
CA SER A 183 13.88 29.85 3.44
C SER A 183 14.29 31.27 3.85
N VAL A 184 13.82 31.75 4.99
CA VAL A 184 14.14 33.08 5.52
C VAL A 184 15.57 33.14 6.09
N HIS A 185 16.17 31.99 6.41
CA HIS A 185 17.50 31.99 7.02
C HIS A 185 18.61 32.28 6.00
N LYS A 186 19.39 33.34 6.26
CA LYS A 186 20.41 33.90 5.34
C LYS A 186 21.49 32.92 4.84
N ASN A 187 21.79 31.88 5.61
CA ASN A 187 22.84 30.92 5.30
C ASN A 187 22.33 29.71 4.48
N ILE A 188 21.02 29.59 4.27
CA ILE A 188 20.43 28.53 3.48
C ILE A 188 20.40 28.98 2.01
N THR A 189 21.04 28.19 1.15
CA THR A 189 21.22 28.51 -0.27
C THR A 189 20.25 27.75 -1.17
N LYS A 190 19.77 26.57 -0.71
CA LYS A 190 18.81 25.75 -1.45
C LYS A 190 18.00 24.90 -0.51
N LEU A 191 16.69 24.84 -0.76
CA LEU A 191 15.76 23.94 -0.11
C LEU A 191 14.99 23.15 -1.19
N HIS A 192 14.94 21.83 -1.04
CA HIS A 192 14.23 20.98 -1.99
C HIS A 192 13.67 19.75 -1.32
N LEU A 193 12.40 19.45 -1.61
CA LEU A 193 11.82 18.16 -1.26
C LEU A 193 12.27 17.13 -2.29
N VAL A 194 13.06 16.18 -1.85
CA VAL A 194 13.41 15.03 -2.67
C VAL A 194 12.21 14.09 -2.64
N SER A 195 11.50 14.02 -3.76
CA SER A 195 10.46 13.00 -3.93
C SER A 195 11.15 11.64 -3.81
N ILE A 196 10.74 10.85 -2.82
CA ILE A 196 11.02 9.42 -2.88
C ILE A 196 10.18 8.96 -4.06
N ALA A 197 10.83 8.66 -5.19
CA ALA A 197 10.13 8.09 -6.34
C ALA A 197 9.31 6.91 -5.83
N GLN A 198 7.99 7.06 -5.92
CA GLN A 198 7.02 6.01 -5.61
C GLN A 198 7.15 4.88 -6.61
#